data_092a08195642c16bfe64cde3ebeca6a3
#
_entry.id   092a08195642c16bfe64cde3ebeca6a3
#
_cell.length_a   1.000
_cell.length_b   1.000
_cell.length_c   1.000
_cell.angle_alpha   90.00
_cell.angle_beta   90.00
_cell.angle_gamma   90.00
#
_symmetry.space_group_name_H-M   'P 1'
#
loop_
_entity.id
_entity.type
_entity.pdbx_description
1 polymer ?
#
loop_
_entity_poly.entity_id
_entity_poly.type
_entity_poly.pdbx_seq_one_letter_code
_entity_poly.pdbx_strand_id
1 'polypeptide(L)'
;TGYCMSGPFALWIAAEFPEVVKSAASIHGVRLAVDAEDSPHTRAAEMKGEILVMAAEHDAYVDRAHYDRLVGAFEAAGTNAHCEWIDGAHHGFVFPNRAKFDKEAAERHWELLHCLFDRTLKKQ
;
A
#
# COMPACT_ATOMS: atom_id res chain seq x y z
N THR A 1 1.75 -3.11 8.44
CA THR A 1 1.44 -3.55 7.09
C THR A 1 0.09 -4.25 7.04
N GLY A 2 -0.62 -4.09 5.94
CA GLY A 2 -1.90 -4.74 5.68
C GLY A 2 -1.92 -5.40 4.32
N TYR A 3 -2.54 -6.56 4.24
CA TYR A 3 -2.65 -7.38 3.03
C TYR A 3 -4.12 -7.55 2.67
N CYS A 4 -4.46 -7.47 1.40
CA CYS A 4 -5.84 -7.63 0.92
C CYS A 4 -6.81 -6.70 1.66
N MET A 5 -7.75 -7.29 2.37
CA MET A 5 -8.77 -6.60 3.16
C MET A 5 -8.19 -5.64 4.19
N SER A 6 -7.01 -5.92 4.73
CA SER A 6 -6.39 -5.06 5.74
C SER A 6 -5.51 -3.93 5.16
N GLY A 7 -5.33 -3.88 3.86
CA GLY A 7 -4.57 -2.82 3.22
C GLY A 7 -5.07 -1.41 3.55
N PRO A 8 -6.38 -1.13 3.43
CA PRO A 8 -6.90 0.19 3.77
C PRO A 8 -6.73 0.56 5.24
N PHE A 9 -6.78 -0.42 6.13
CA PHE A 9 -6.58 -0.16 7.57
C PHE A 9 -5.17 0.31 7.88
N ALA A 10 -4.16 -0.24 7.20
CA ALA A 10 -2.77 0.22 7.37
C ALA A 10 -2.63 1.70 7.01
N LEU A 11 -3.22 2.12 5.89
CA LEU A 11 -3.20 3.52 5.47
C LEU A 11 -4.02 4.40 6.41
N TRP A 12 -5.20 3.92 6.81
CA TRP A 12 -6.07 4.68 7.71
C TRP A 12 -5.40 4.94 9.07
N ILE A 13 -4.73 3.94 9.62
CA ILE A 13 -4.00 4.08 10.88
C ILE A 13 -2.82 5.06 10.73
N ALA A 14 -2.15 5.04 9.58
CA ALA A 14 -1.08 6.01 9.31
C ALA A 14 -1.59 7.46 9.32
N ALA A 15 -2.81 7.68 8.85
CA ALA A 15 -3.45 9.00 8.90
C ALA A 15 -3.95 9.35 10.30
N GLU A 16 -4.52 8.38 11.02
CA GLU A 16 -5.11 8.62 12.34
C GLU A 16 -4.07 8.85 13.43
N PHE A 17 -2.93 8.16 13.34
CA PHE A 17 -1.88 8.24 14.36
C PHE A 17 -0.53 8.65 13.76
N PRO A 18 -0.45 9.84 13.12
CA PRO A 18 0.76 10.24 12.38
C PRO A 18 2.00 10.42 13.25
N GLU A 19 1.81 10.69 14.53
CA GLU A 19 2.95 10.88 15.44
C GLU A 19 3.58 9.54 15.87
N VAL A 20 2.84 8.45 15.78
CA VAL A 20 3.29 7.12 16.20
C VAL A 20 3.70 6.27 15.00
N VAL A 21 2.93 6.30 13.92
CA VAL A 21 3.14 5.45 12.76
C VAL A 21 4.25 6.03 11.89
N LYS A 22 5.41 5.42 11.93
CA LYS A 22 6.59 5.86 11.16
C LYS A 22 6.58 5.34 9.73
N SER A 23 5.88 4.25 9.48
CA SER A 23 5.69 3.71 8.14
C SER A 23 4.46 2.81 8.10
N ALA A 24 3.88 2.68 6.91
CA ALA A 24 2.76 1.78 6.66
C ALA A 24 2.85 1.22 5.26
N ALA A 25 2.38 -0.01 5.08
CA ALA A 25 2.38 -0.66 3.78
C ALA A 25 1.04 -1.33 3.50
N SER A 26 0.54 -1.15 2.29
CA SER A 26 -0.64 -1.83 1.76
C SER A 26 -0.21 -2.69 0.59
N ILE A 27 -0.36 -4.00 0.74
CA ILE A 27 0.08 -4.98 -0.25
C ILE A 27 -1.15 -5.64 -0.86
N HIS A 28 -1.31 -5.49 -2.16
CA HIS A 28 -2.55 -5.85 -2.89
C HIS A 28 -3.81 -5.54 -2.08
N GLY A 29 -3.82 -4.35 -1.46
CA GLY A 29 -4.93 -3.88 -0.66
C GLY A 29 -6.13 -3.48 -1.51
N VAL A 30 -7.32 -3.47 -0.88
CA VAL A 30 -8.57 -3.11 -1.53
C VAL A 30 -9.09 -1.79 -0.95
N ARG A 31 -10.02 -1.15 -1.65
CA ARG A 31 -10.73 0.05 -1.17
C ARG A 31 -9.79 1.17 -0.69
N LEU A 32 -8.72 1.40 -1.43
CA LEU A 32 -7.73 2.42 -1.05
C LEU A 32 -8.12 3.82 -1.54
N ALA A 33 -8.85 3.90 -2.65
CA ALA A 33 -9.28 5.15 -3.26
C ALA A 33 -10.68 4.99 -3.88
N VAL A 34 -11.71 5.03 -3.03
CA VAL A 34 -13.10 4.83 -3.42
C VAL A 34 -13.95 6.06 -3.06
N ASP A 35 -15.20 6.09 -3.53
CA ASP A 35 -16.12 7.19 -3.28
C ASP A 35 -16.83 7.05 -1.92
N ALA A 36 -16.05 7.02 -0.87
CA ALA A 36 -16.52 6.96 0.50
C ALA A 36 -15.81 8.02 1.32
N GLU A 37 -16.50 8.60 2.28
CA GLU A 37 -15.92 9.65 3.14
C GLU A 37 -14.70 9.18 3.91
N ASP A 38 -14.70 7.90 4.29
CA ASP A 38 -13.61 7.28 5.04
C ASP A 38 -12.55 6.62 4.16
N SER A 39 -12.58 6.85 2.84
CA SER A 39 -11.58 6.26 1.95
C SER A 39 -10.18 6.76 2.30
N PRO A 40 -9.19 5.87 2.43
CA PRO A 40 -7.84 6.25 2.89
C PRO A 40 -7.19 7.36 2.07
N HIS A 41 -7.43 7.40 0.75
CA HIS A 41 -6.81 8.41 -0.11
C HIS A 41 -7.24 9.84 0.24
N THR A 42 -8.41 10.02 0.85
CA THR A 42 -8.90 11.36 1.25
C THR A 42 -8.08 11.93 2.40
N ARG A 43 -7.32 11.09 3.09
CA ARG A 43 -6.52 11.47 4.26
C ARG A 43 -5.01 11.45 3.98
N ALA A 44 -4.61 11.47 2.71
CA ALA A 44 -3.20 11.39 2.33
C ALA A 44 -2.34 12.47 2.98
N ALA A 45 -2.86 13.70 3.13
CA ALA A 45 -2.14 14.81 3.74
C ALA A 45 -1.84 14.61 5.24
N GLU A 46 -2.58 13.73 5.90
CA GLU A 46 -2.42 13.45 7.33
C GLU A 46 -1.37 12.37 7.61
N MET A 47 -0.98 11.61 6.58
CA MET A 47 0.02 10.54 6.71
C MET A 47 1.42 11.15 6.73
N LYS A 48 2.07 11.12 7.88
CA LYS A 48 3.40 11.74 8.06
C LYS A 48 4.55 10.74 7.91
N GLY A 49 4.29 9.44 8.08
CA GLY A 49 5.28 8.40 7.88
C GLY A 49 5.49 8.05 6.42
N GLU A 50 6.44 7.17 6.16
CA GLU A 50 6.67 6.62 4.82
C GLU A 50 5.60 5.58 4.47
N ILE A 51 5.06 5.68 3.26
CA ILE A 51 3.99 4.80 2.80
C ILE A 51 4.48 3.94 1.63
N LEU A 52 4.19 2.66 1.69
CA LEU A 52 4.42 1.73 0.58
C LEU A 52 3.09 1.16 0.11
N VAL A 53 2.85 1.20 -1.18
CA VAL A 53 1.68 0.56 -1.80
C VAL A 53 2.15 -0.33 -2.94
N MET A 54 1.73 -1.59 -2.93
CA MET A 54 1.97 -2.50 -4.05
C MET A 54 0.62 -3.00 -4.57
N ALA A 55 0.39 -2.81 -5.85
CA ALA A 55 -0.85 -3.18 -6.51
C ALA A 55 -0.59 -4.20 -7.61
N ALA A 56 -1.50 -5.15 -7.77
CA ALA A 56 -1.43 -6.19 -8.80
C ALA A 56 -2.21 -5.79 -10.03
N GLU A 57 -1.69 -6.08 -11.20
CA GLU A 57 -2.36 -5.77 -12.47
C GLU A 57 -3.71 -6.48 -12.59
N HIS A 58 -3.76 -7.76 -12.23
CA HIS A 58 -4.95 -8.60 -12.33
C HIS A 58 -5.67 -8.69 -11.00
N ASP A 59 -6.30 -7.58 -10.61
CA ASP A 59 -7.00 -7.48 -9.33
C ASP A 59 -8.43 -6.99 -9.59
N ALA A 60 -9.42 -7.85 -9.27
CA ALA A 60 -10.83 -7.53 -9.48
C ALA A 60 -11.32 -6.38 -8.57
N TYR A 61 -10.61 -6.08 -7.51
CA TYR A 61 -10.98 -5.06 -6.53
C TYR A 61 -10.32 -3.71 -6.79
N VAL A 62 -9.21 -3.69 -7.53
CA VAL A 62 -8.42 -2.48 -7.77
C VAL A 62 -7.98 -2.46 -9.24
N ASP A 63 -8.63 -1.65 -10.05
CA ASP A 63 -8.22 -1.44 -11.43
C ASP A 63 -7.17 -0.33 -11.53
N ARG A 64 -6.69 -0.08 -12.73
CA ARG A 64 -5.66 0.95 -12.94
C ARG A 64 -6.15 2.35 -12.55
N ALA A 65 -7.41 2.65 -12.82
CA ALA A 65 -7.99 3.96 -12.47
C ALA A 65 -8.00 4.17 -10.94
N HIS A 66 -8.32 3.12 -10.19
CA HIS A 66 -8.27 3.14 -8.73
C HIS A 66 -6.85 3.41 -8.23
N TYR A 67 -5.88 2.68 -8.77
CA TYR A 67 -4.46 2.87 -8.45
C TYR A 67 -3.99 4.28 -8.77
N ASP A 68 -4.30 4.77 -9.97
CA ASP A 68 -3.90 6.11 -10.38
C ASP A 68 -4.53 7.20 -9.50
N ARG A 69 -5.76 6.99 -9.06
CA ARG A 69 -6.44 7.90 -8.13
C ARG A 69 -5.70 7.98 -6.78
N LEU A 70 -5.27 6.83 -6.27
CA LEU A 70 -4.50 6.78 -5.03
C LEU A 70 -3.15 7.49 -5.17
N VAL A 71 -2.42 7.19 -6.24
CA VAL A 71 -1.13 7.83 -6.53
C VAL A 71 -1.29 9.34 -6.66
N GLY A 72 -2.32 9.78 -7.39
CA GLY A 72 -2.62 11.20 -7.55
C GLY A 72 -2.92 11.90 -6.22
N ALA A 73 -3.61 11.23 -5.31
CA ALA A 73 -3.88 11.77 -3.97
C ALA A 73 -2.60 11.96 -3.16
N PHE A 74 -1.69 10.99 -3.21
CA PHE A 74 -0.39 11.10 -2.55
C PHE A 74 0.45 12.24 -3.14
N GLU A 75 0.49 12.35 -4.45
CA GLU A 75 1.24 13.42 -5.13
C GLU A 75 0.69 14.80 -4.76
N ALA A 76 -0.62 14.95 -4.80
CA ALA A 76 -1.28 16.23 -4.47
C ALA A 76 -1.04 16.63 -3.01
N ALA A 77 -0.98 15.66 -2.11
CA ALA A 77 -0.77 15.90 -0.68
C ALA A 77 0.70 16.03 -0.29
N GLY A 78 1.63 15.69 -1.17
CA GLY A 78 3.06 15.65 -0.83
C GLY A 78 3.42 14.51 0.11
N THR A 79 2.63 13.45 0.15
CA THR A 79 2.88 12.28 1.00
C THR A 79 4.15 11.57 0.55
N ASN A 80 5.00 11.17 1.49
CA ASN A 80 6.17 10.35 1.19
C ASN A 80 5.72 8.91 0.93
N ALA A 81 5.31 8.64 -0.31
CA ALA A 81 4.75 7.36 -0.70
C ALA A 81 5.50 6.77 -1.90
N HIS A 82 5.79 5.48 -1.81
CA HIS A 82 6.31 4.69 -2.92
C HIS A 82 5.21 3.72 -3.34
N CYS A 83 4.76 3.84 -4.59
CA CYS A 83 3.71 2.99 -5.14
C CYS A 83 4.26 2.19 -6.31
N GLU A 84 3.99 0.90 -6.33
CA GLU A 84 4.36 0.02 -7.44
C GLU A 84 3.14 -0.71 -7.99
N TRP A 85 3.01 -0.67 -9.31
CA TRP A 85 2.06 -1.48 -10.07
C TRP A 85 2.84 -2.69 -10.60
N ILE A 86 2.42 -3.89 -10.22
CA ILE A 86 3.15 -5.12 -10.57
C ILE A 86 2.48 -5.78 -11.77
N ASP A 87 3.11 -5.64 -12.93
CA ASP A 87 2.62 -6.26 -14.16
C ASP A 87 2.59 -7.78 -14.02
N GLY A 88 1.51 -8.40 -14.47
CA GLY A 88 1.34 -9.85 -14.47
C GLY A 88 0.92 -10.44 -13.13
N ALA A 89 0.99 -9.70 -12.03
CA ALA A 89 0.61 -10.20 -10.72
C ALA A 89 -0.90 -10.18 -10.52
N HIS A 90 -1.38 -11.05 -9.64
CA HIS A 90 -2.79 -11.16 -9.27
C HIS A 90 -3.00 -10.81 -7.81
N HIS A 91 -4.24 -10.49 -7.45
CA HIS A 91 -4.61 -10.27 -6.05
C HIS A 91 -4.18 -11.47 -5.19
N GLY A 92 -3.53 -11.20 -4.07
CA GLY A 92 -3.03 -12.25 -3.19
C GLY A 92 -1.69 -12.85 -3.58
N PHE A 93 -0.92 -12.17 -4.44
CA PHE A 93 0.33 -12.70 -5.00
C PHE A 93 1.40 -13.08 -3.98
N VAL A 94 1.35 -12.56 -2.74
CA VAL A 94 2.37 -12.86 -1.73
C VAL A 94 2.14 -14.17 -0.98
N PHE A 95 0.98 -14.80 -1.10
CA PHE A 95 0.60 -15.97 -0.31
C PHE A 95 1.05 -17.26 -0.99
N PRO A 96 2.08 -17.98 -0.44
CA PRO A 96 2.65 -19.16 -1.10
C PRO A 96 1.65 -20.30 -1.31
N ASN A 97 0.63 -20.38 -0.45
CA ASN A 97 -0.36 -21.47 -0.52
C ASN A 97 -1.54 -21.17 -1.43
N ARG A 98 -1.51 -20.05 -2.14
CA ARG A 98 -2.58 -19.65 -3.05
C ARG A 98 -2.21 -19.92 -4.50
N ALA A 99 -3.23 -20.20 -5.32
CA ALA A 99 -3.04 -20.50 -6.74
C ALA A 99 -2.38 -19.34 -7.52
N LYS A 100 -2.57 -18.12 -7.07
CA LYS A 100 -2.04 -16.91 -7.71
C LYS A 100 -0.74 -16.43 -7.09
N PHE A 101 -0.08 -17.26 -6.30
CA PHE A 101 1.23 -16.92 -5.77
C PHE A 101 2.21 -16.60 -6.90
N ASP A 102 2.90 -15.47 -6.78
CA ASP A 102 3.91 -15.02 -7.72
C ASP A 102 5.19 -14.81 -6.92
N LYS A 103 6.13 -15.72 -7.09
CA LYS A 103 7.37 -15.72 -6.30
C LYS A 103 8.17 -14.42 -6.51
N GLU A 104 8.30 -13.96 -7.73
CA GLU A 104 9.06 -12.75 -8.06
C GLU A 104 8.41 -11.52 -7.41
N ALA A 105 7.10 -11.38 -7.55
CA ALA A 105 6.36 -10.27 -6.93
C ALA A 105 6.40 -10.34 -5.40
N ALA A 106 6.30 -11.54 -4.83
CA ALA A 106 6.37 -11.74 -3.39
C ALA A 106 7.76 -11.39 -2.84
N GLU A 107 8.83 -11.75 -3.54
CA GLU A 107 10.20 -11.39 -3.13
C GLU A 107 10.45 -9.89 -3.25
N ARG A 108 9.91 -9.26 -4.29
CA ARG A 108 9.95 -7.79 -4.43
C ARG A 108 9.26 -7.12 -3.24
N HIS A 109 8.11 -7.66 -2.84
CA HIS A 109 7.39 -7.18 -1.67
C HIS A 109 8.25 -7.26 -0.41
N TRP A 110 8.91 -8.40 -0.15
CA TRP A 110 9.78 -8.55 1.02
C TRP A 110 10.95 -7.58 1.00
N GLU A 111 11.57 -7.40 -0.17
CA GLU A 111 12.67 -6.46 -0.33
C GLU A 111 12.24 -5.03 0.03
N LEU A 112 11.16 -4.56 -0.56
CA LEU A 112 10.66 -3.21 -0.31
C LEU A 112 10.20 -3.01 1.12
N LEU A 113 9.53 -4.01 1.69
CA LEU A 113 9.02 -3.92 3.06
C LEU A 113 10.17 -3.86 4.07
N HIS A 114 11.17 -4.71 3.93
CA HIS A 114 12.34 -4.70 4.81
C HIS A 114 13.12 -3.39 4.68
N CYS A 115 13.31 -2.89 3.47
CA CYS A 115 13.96 -1.60 3.27
C CYS A 115 13.18 -0.45 3.92
N LEU A 116 11.86 -0.48 3.82
CA LEU A 116 10.99 0.50 4.47
C LEU A 116 11.21 0.49 5.99
N PHE A 117 11.18 -0.70 6.61
CA PHE A 117 11.34 -0.83 8.04
C PHE A 117 12.77 -0.47 8.50
N ASP A 118 13.78 -0.81 7.70
CA ASP A 118 15.15 -0.42 8.01
C ASP A 118 15.33 1.10 8.06
N ARG A 119 14.69 1.83 7.13
CA ARG A 119 14.77 3.29 7.11
C ARG A 119 13.98 3.96 8.24
N THR A 120 12.86 3.36 8.64
CA THR A 120 11.89 4.05 9.49
C THR A 120 11.87 3.59 10.93
N LEU A 121 12.28 2.35 11.22
CA LEU A 121 12.11 1.73 12.53
C LEU A 121 13.43 1.43 13.25
N LYS A 122 14.54 1.30 12.55
CA LYS A 122 15.81 1.07 13.20
C LYS A 122 16.35 2.37 13.82
N LYS A 123 16.90 2.24 15.01
CA LYS A 123 17.63 3.35 15.63
C LYS A 123 18.89 3.63 14.83
N GLN A 124 19.13 4.89 14.62
CA GLN A 124 20.35 5.36 13.96
C GLN A 124 21.39 5.77 14.98
#